data_2cecc95139ac55850f2309fbf5564581
#
_entry.id   2cecc95139ac55850f2309fbf5564581
#
_cell.length_a   1.000
_cell.length_b   1.000
_cell.length_c   1.000
_cell.angle_alpha   90.00
_cell.angle_beta   90.00
_cell.angle_gamma   90.00
#
_symmetry.space_group_name_H-M   'P 1'
#
loop_
_entity.id
_entity.type
_entity.pdbx_description
1 polymer ?
#
loop_
_entity_poly.entity_id
_entity_poly.type
_entity_poly.pdbx_seq_one_letter_code
_entity_poly.pdbx_strand_id
1 'polypeptide(L)'
;FDLCEFFTYRLTGEIHRGTGSMGFKANWSPELGFPDRDFMEALRPGFADEYAYKLRGPVNTPGEKVGVLRKELADELGLPDNVAIATGVLDGFTSLVSLGALQEGDGAMILGTSSTMTLQFPEYREVPEVCGVAKDGLTKGLYGLDSGQCANGDLLAWFLENGLSGKITDEAKERGMNVHALLCEKIKEPWNCALTVVDWFNGSRNAPSDLSLTGSIHGMTLRTKPEDIYLAMLQGLACGMGENIAVCEASGVPVKRIVATGGITEKNPFMMQQYANLLDRDIAVGNFPEGPALGAGIFAAVAAGIYPDALAGFEAMGVKKFTHYTPDEAHRAEYAAIRQRNHAARVMEVRRQKEK
;
A
#
# COMPACT_ATOMS: atom_id res chain seq x y z
N PHE A 1 10.02 4.91 -18.93
CA PHE A 1 10.19 5.73 -17.72
C PHE A 1 8.96 5.60 -16.84
N ASP A 2 9.14 5.36 -15.55
CA ASP A 2 8.15 5.73 -14.56
C ASP A 2 8.07 7.26 -14.46
N LEU A 3 6.93 7.78 -14.01
CA LEU A 3 6.72 9.22 -13.97
C LEU A 3 7.74 9.95 -13.08
N CYS A 4 8.09 9.37 -11.92
CA CYS A 4 9.12 9.91 -11.03
C CYS A 4 10.50 10.00 -11.71
N GLU A 5 10.89 9.00 -12.50
CA GLU A 5 12.14 9.01 -13.26
C GLU A 5 12.10 10.00 -14.43
N PHE A 6 10.93 10.14 -15.08
CA PHE A 6 10.74 11.13 -16.14
C PHE A 6 10.90 12.55 -15.60
N PHE A 7 10.35 12.85 -14.42
CA PHE A 7 10.58 14.15 -13.77
C PHE A 7 12.05 14.36 -13.45
N THR A 8 12.73 13.37 -12.88
CA THR A 8 14.18 13.43 -12.64
C THR A 8 14.95 13.79 -13.90
N TYR A 9 14.65 13.11 -15.02
CA TYR A 9 15.24 13.42 -16.33
C TYR A 9 14.90 14.84 -16.80
N ARG A 10 13.66 15.28 -16.65
CA ARG A 10 13.26 16.64 -17.03
C ARG A 10 13.99 17.73 -16.23
N LEU A 11 14.26 17.45 -14.96
CA LEU A 11 14.92 18.38 -14.06
C LEU A 11 16.45 18.43 -14.24
N THR A 12 17.09 17.27 -14.51
CA THR A 12 18.56 17.18 -14.59
C THR A 12 19.08 17.16 -16.03
N GLY A 13 18.31 16.64 -16.99
CA GLY A 13 18.77 16.31 -18.35
C GLY A 13 19.43 14.94 -18.45
N GLU A 14 19.61 14.22 -17.35
CA GLU A 14 20.30 12.94 -17.26
C GLU A 14 19.33 11.80 -16.92
N ILE A 15 19.63 10.60 -17.43
CA ILE A 15 18.81 9.41 -17.17
C ILE A 15 19.30 8.78 -15.88
N HIS A 16 18.43 8.76 -14.87
CA HIS A 16 18.61 8.06 -13.61
C HIS A 16 17.42 7.15 -13.35
N ARG A 17 17.66 6.03 -12.65
CA ARG A 17 16.65 5.05 -12.27
C ARG A 17 16.59 4.94 -10.75
N GLY A 18 15.41 4.67 -10.21
CA GLY A 18 15.25 4.39 -8.79
C GLY A 18 15.27 2.89 -8.50
N THR A 19 15.94 2.45 -7.44
CA THR A 19 15.94 1.04 -6.98
C THR A 19 14.52 0.50 -6.78
N GLY A 20 13.58 1.33 -6.31
CA GLY A 20 12.17 0.94 -6.16
C GLY A 20 11.51 0.62 -7.51
N SER A 21 11.62 1.51 -8.51
CA SER A 21 11.08 1.26 -9.85
C SER A 21 11.75 0.06 -10.51
N MET A 22 13.07 -0.04 -10.43
CA MET A 22 13.80 -1.11 -11.08
C MET A 22 13.61 -2.45 -10.37
N GLY A 23 13.60 -2.49 -9.06
CA GLY A 23 13.40 -3.72 -8.29
C GLY A 23 11.98 -4.27 -8.42
N PHE A 24 10.97 -3.46 -8.15
CA PHE A 24 9.57 -3.93 -8.14
C PHE A 24 8.94 -4.10 -9.53
N LYS A 25 9.42 -3.37 -10.56
CA LYS A 25 8.79 -3.38 -11.87
C LYS A 25 9.67 -3.93 -13.00
N ALA A 26 10.98 -4.06 -12.77
CA ALA A 26 11.92 -4.52 -13.77
C ALA A 26 12.82 -5.67 -13.28
N ASN A 27 12.48 -6.30 -12.15
CA ASN A 27 13.21 -7.43 -11.56
C ASN A 27 14.72 -7.19 -11.45
N TRP A 28 15.12 -5.96 -11.18
CA TRP A 28 16.54 -5.60 -10.98
C TRP A 28 16.95 -5.82 -9.51
N SER A 29 18.17 -6.30 -9.32
CA SER A 29 18.79 -6.31 -7.99
C SER A 29 20.21 -5.76 -8.05
N PRO A 30 20.74 -5.19 -6.95
CA PRO A 30 22.13 -4.71 -6.93
C PRO A 30 23.15 -5.84 -7.10
N GLU A 31 22.81 -7.06 -6.70
CA GLU A 31 23.69 -8.23 -6.76
C GLU A 31 23.75 -8.86 -8.17
N LEU A 32 22.61 -8.96 -8.84
CA LEU A 32 22.46 -9.69 -10.10
C LEU A 32 22.24 -8.79 -11.31
N GLY A 33 21.93 -7.51 -11.10
CA GLY A 33 21.49 -6.61 -12.17
C GLY A 33 20.08 -6.92 -12.67
N PHE A 34 19.86 -6.76 -13.96
CA PHE A 34 18.60 -7.14 -14.63
C PHE A 34 18.54 -8.64 -14.89
N PRO A 35 17.35 -9.19 -15.22
CA PRO A 35 17.19 -10.60 -15.57
C PRO A 35 18.15 -11.04 -16.67
N ASP A 36 18.53 -12.33 -16.61
CA ASP A 36 19.47 -12.94 -17.55
C ASP A 36 19.06 -12.76 -19.01
N ARG A 37 20.06 -12.58 -19.88
CA ARG A 37 19.84 -12.36 -21.32
C ARG A 37 19.08 -13.52 -21.96
N ASP A 38 19.44 -14.77 -21.63
CA ASP A 38 18.84 -15.96 -22.24
C ASP A 38 17.36 -16.07 -21.85
N PHE A 39 17.03 -15.73 -20.59
CA PHE A 39 15.63 -15.63 -20.16
C PHE A 39 14.86 -14.57 -20.96
N MET A 40 15.42 -13.40 -21.15
CA MET A 40 14.78 -12.32 -21.90
C MET A 40 14.58 -12.67 -23.39
N GLU A 41 15.58 -13.32 -24.02
CA GLU A 41 15.47 -13.78 -25.40
C GLU A 41 14.46 -14.92 -25.57
N ALA A 42 14.31 -15.80 -24.55
CA ALA A 42 13.29 -16.84 -24.54
C ALA A 42 11.86 -16.28 -24.45
N LEU A 43 11.65 -15.13 -23.78
CA LEU A 43 10.36 -14.43 -23.77
C LEU A 43 10.02 -13.87 -25.16
N ARG A 44 11.00 -13.25 -25.83
CA ARG A 44 10.85 -12.69 -27.18
C ARG A 44 12.21 -12.41 -27.81
N PRO A 45 12.50 -12.88 -29.04
CA PRO A 45 13.74 -12.56 -29.72
C PRO A 45 14.00 -11.04 -29.81
N GLY A 46 15.21 -10.62 -29.48
CA GLY A 46 15.64 -9.21 -29.43
C GLY A 46 15.15 -8.43 -28.19
N PHE A 47 14.46 -9.09 -27.27
CA PHE A 47 13.93 -8.41 -26.10
C PHE A 47 15.02 -7.98 -25.11
N ALA A 48 16.10 -8.74 -24.99
CA ALA A 48 17.20 -8.38 -24.09
C ALA A 48 17.84 -7.03 -24.47
N ASP A 49 18.07 -6.78 -25.77
CA ASP A 49 18.66 -5.52 -26.24
C ASP A 49 17.68 -4.34 -26.09
N GLU A 50 16.41 -4.57 -26.40
CA GLU A 50 15.36 -3.56 -26.21
C GLU A 50 15.21 -3.19 -24.74
N TYR A 51 15.21 -4.18 -23.84
CA TYR A 51 15.09 -4.02 -22.40
C TYR A 51 16.29 -3.22 -21.86
N ALA A 52 17.51 -3.64 -22.18
CA ALA A 52 18.73 -2.95 -21.77
C ALA A 52 18.75 -1.48 -22.26
N TYR A 53 18.32 -1.22 -23.50
CA TYR A 53 18.22 0.14 -24.03
C TYR A 53 17.18 0.98 -23.30
N LYS A 54 15.98 0.44 -23.05
CA LYS A 54 14.88 1.16 -22.40
C LYS A 54 15.15 1.46 -20.93
N LEU A 55 15.84 0.57 -20.24
CA LEU A 55 16.13 0.69 -18.79
C LEU A 55 17.56 1.17 -18.50
N ARG A 56 18.27 1.69 -19.50
CA ARG A 56 19.62 2.23 -19.32
C ARG A 56 19.67 3.37 -18.30
N GLY A 57 20.83 3.59 -17.76
CA GLY A 57 21.16 4.61 -16.78
C GLY A 57 21.56 4.00 -15.44
N PRO A 58 22.23 4.76 -14.59
CA PRO A 58 22.56 4.31 -13.24
C PRO A 58 21.29 4.11 -12.39
N VAL A 59 21.32 3.10 -11.54
CA VAL A 59 20.26 2.81 -10.58
C VAL A 59 20.68 3.37 -9.22
N ASN A 60 19.87 4.26 -8.65
CA ASN A 60 20.17 5.04 -7.46
C ASN A 60 19.19 4.73 -6.34
N THR A 61 19.65 4.79 -5.09
CA THR A 61 18.82 4.54 -3.91
C THR A 61 17.94 5.76 -3.55
N PRO A 62 16.81 5.57 -2.85
CA PRO A 62 15.99 6.68 -2.36
C PRO A 62 16.80 7.71 -1.55
N GLY A 63 16.61 9.00 -1.84
CA GLY A 63 17.33 10.09 -1.18
C GLY A 63 18.74 10.35 -1.69
N GLU A 64 19.26 9.56 -2.63
CA GLU A 64 20.54 9.82 -3.28
C GLU A 64 20.43 11.00 -4.23
N LYS A 65 21.44 11.88 -4.19
CA LYS A 65 21.55 13.01 -5.14
C LYS A 65 21.94 12.49 -6.52
N VAL A 66 21.14 12.78 -7.51
CA VAL A 66 21.37 12.36 -8.91
C VAL A 66 21.77 13.49 -9.85
N GLY A 67 21.83 14.70 -9.36
CA GLY A 67 22.25 15.86 -10.14
C GLY A 67 21.81 17.17 -9.49
N VAL A 68 21.86 18.21 -10.31
CA VAL A 68 21.34 19.54 -9.97
C VAL A 68 20.32 19.98 -11.02
N LEU A 69 19.48 20.93 -10.65
CA LEU A 69 18.50 21.51 -11.56
C LEU A 69 19.21 22.13 -12.77
N ARG A 70 18.70 21.81 -13.97
CA ARG A 70 19.24 22.41 -15.21
C ARG A 70 19.13 23.91 -15.17
N LYS A 71 20.18 24.59 -15.70
CA LYS A 71 20.29 26.05 -15.65
C LYS A 71 19.07 26.75 -16.27
N GLU A 72 18.55 26.25 -17.39
CA GLU A 72 17.41 26.87 -18.07
C GLU A 72 16.16 26.88 -17.17
N LEU A 73 15.94 25.76 -16.43
CA LEU A 73 14.83 25.70 -15.49
C LEU A 73 15.08 26.51 -14.23
N ALA A 74 16.32 26.55 -13.75
CA ALA A 74 16.67 27.40 -12.60
C ALA A 74 16.42 28.87 -12.93
N ASP A 75 16.86 29.34 -14.10
CA ASP A 75 16.63 30.71 -14.57
C ASP A 75 15.13 31.01 -14.73
N GLU A 76 14.35 30.09 -15.33
CA GLU A 76 12.89 30.23 -15.54
C GLU A 76 12.14 30.34 -14.20
N LEU A 77 12.54 29.51 -13.21
CA LEU A 77 11.89 29.43 -11.90
C LEU A 77 12.43 30.44 -10.88
N GLY A 78 13.49 31.18 -11.21
CA GLY A 78 14.16 32.12 -10.29
C GLY A 78 14.86 31.40 -9.13
N LEU A 79 15.35 30.18 -9.36
CA LEU A 79 16.02 29.32 -8.37
C LEU A 79 17.54 29.36 -8.58
N PRO A 80 18.34 29.05 -7.53
CA PRO A 80 19.77 28.85 -7.67
C PRO A 80 20.09 27.68 -8.61
N ASP A 81 21.25 27.74 -9.28
CA ASP A 81 21.72 26.68 -10.21
C ASP A 81 22.31 25.45 -9.50
N ASN A 82 22.35 25.46 -8.17
CA ASN A 82 22.85 24.35 -7.35
C ASN A 82 21.75 23.56 -6.62
N VAL A 83 20.49 23.72 -7.00
CA VAL A 83 19.37 22.95 -6.41
C VAL A 83 19.57 21.45 -6.64
N ALA A 84 19.74 20.72 -5.55
CA ALA A 84 19.93 19.27 -5.60
C ALA A 84 18.64 18.54 -6.06
N ILE A 85 18.81 17.56 -6.95
CA ILE A 85 17.73 16.68 -7.38
C ILE A 85 17.97 15.29 -6.79
N ALA A 86 16.99 14.78 -6.05
CA ALA A 86 16.99 13.43 -5.49
C ALA A 86 16.55 12.40 -6.52
N THR A 87 16.90 11.13 -6.29
CA THR A 87 16.33 9.97 -7.00
C THR A 87 14.81 10.02 -6.95
N GLY A 88 14.17 9.82 -8.09
CA GLY A 88 12.71 9.68 -8.16
C GLY A 88 12.24 8.42 -7.42
N VAL A 89 11.22 8.57 -6.59
CA VAL A 89 10.62 7.49 -5.80
C VAL A 89 9.13 7.42 -6.09
N LEU A 90 8.56 6.22 -6.08
CA LEU A 90 7.12 6.02 -6.24
C LEU A 90 6.35 6.70 -5.09
N ASP A 91 5.24 7.34 -5.38
CA ASP A 91 4.46 8.16 -4.43
C ASP A 91 4.02 7.38 -3.18
N GLY A 92 3.53 6.15 -3.36
CA GLY A 92 3.20 5.27 -2.24
C GLY A 92 4.39 5.00 -1.32
N PHE A 93 5.60 4.89 -1.86
CA PHE A 93 6.80 4.59 -1.07
C PHE A 93 7.35 5.82 -0.35
N THR A 94 7.15 7.03 -0.88
CA THR A 94 7.53 8.25 -0.15
C THR A 94 6.74 8.42 1.15
N SER A 95 5.52 7.89 1.23
CA SER A 95 4.72 7.92 2.45
C SER A 95 5.37 7.20 3.63
N LEU A 96 6.18 6.14 3.40
CA LEU A 96 6.89 5.43 4.47
C LEU A 96 7.80 6.37 5.25
N VAL A 97 8.53 7.22 4.50
CA VAL A 97 9.49 8.15 5.08
C VAL A 97 8.80 9.20 5.93
N SER A 98 7.69 9.77 5.43
CA SER A 98 6.92 10.76 6.18
C SER A 98 6.31 10.21 7.47
N LEU A 99 6.06 8.90 7.54
CA LEU A 99 5.50 8.19 8.69
C LEU A 99 6.57 7.55 9.60
N GLY A 100 7.85 7.61 9.21
CA GLY A 100 8.96 6.99 9.93
C GLY A 100 8.93 5.47 9.92
N ALA A 101 8.35 4.86 8.89
CA ALA A 101 8.41 3.41 8.67
C ALA A 101 9.71 3.05 7.96
N LEU A 102 10.84 3.19 8.66
CA LEU A 102 12.20 3.14 8.09
C LEU A 102 13.09 2.05 8.68
N GLN A 103 12.56 1.24 9.59
CA GLN A 103 13.33 0.23 10.31
C GLN A 103 12.84 -1.18 10.01
N GLU A 104 13.64 -2.16 10.40
CA GLU A 104 13.28 -3.58 10.31
C GLU A 104 11.97 -3.89 11.03
N GLY A 105 11.05 -4.51 10.30
CA GLY A 105 9.72 -4.88 10.80
C GLY A 105 8.71 -3.73 10.80
N ASP A 106 9.10 -2.55 10.32
CA ASP A 106 8.14 -1.48 10.07
C ASP A 106 7.32 -1.81 8.82
N GLY A 107 6.00 -1.72 8.97
CA GLY A 107 5.05 -1.82 7.89
C GLY A 107 4.31 -0.50 7.69
N ALA A 108 4.13 -0.09 6.44
CA ALA A 108 3.26 1.02 6.10
C ALA A 108 2.08 0.53 5.26
N MET A 109 0.88 0.84 5.75
CA MET A 109 -0.39 0.51 5.12
C MET A 109 -0.98 1.78 4.50
N ILE A 110 -1.11 1.80 3.18
CA ILE A 110 -1.67 2.93 2.43
C ILE A 110 -3.05 2.52 1.94
N LEU A 111 -4.10 3.15 2.50
CA LEU A 111 -5.50 2.84 2.17
C LEU A 111 -6.10 3.95 1.30
N GLY A 112 -6.26 3.64 0.02
CA GLY A 112 -6.86 4.49 -0.99
C GLY A 112 -7.94 3.75 -1.78
N THR A 113 -8.01 3.97 -3.07
CA THR A 113 -8.82 3.24 -4.06
C THR A 113 -8.56 1.74 -3.98
N SER A 114 -7.29 1.36 -4.02
CA SER A 114 -6.74 0.06 -3.63
C SER A 114 -6.01 0.19 -2.29
N SER A 115 -5.44 -0.89 -1.78
CA SER A 115 -4.55 -0.82 -0.63
C SER A 115 -3.17 -1.39 -0.93
N THR A 116 -2.16 -0.82 -0.27
CA THR A 116 -0.79 -1.32 -0.31
C THR A 116 -0.30 -1.52 1.12
N MET A 117 0.43 -2.61 1.31
CA MET A 117 1.20 -2.89 2.52
C MET A 117 2.65 -3.08 2.13
N THR A 118 3.52 -2.26 2.68
CA THR A 118 4.95 -2.41 2.52
C THR A 118 5.58 -2.86 3.82
N LEU A 119 6.59 -3.72 3.74
CA LEU A 119 7.36 -4.22 4.89
C LEU A 119 8.84 -4.09 4.60
N GLN A 120 9.65 -3.97 5.64
CA GLN A 120 11.10 -3.83 5.53
C GLN A 120 11.83 -4.81 6.44
N PHE A 121 12.89 -5.44 5.91
CA PHE A 121 13.67 -6.46 6.61
C PHE A 121 15.14 -6.49 6.12
N PRO A 122 16.10 -6.98 6.96
CA PRO A 122 17.51 -6.81 6.66
C PRO A 122 18.08 -7.83 5.66
N GLU A 123 17.51 -9.04 5.60
CA GLU A 123 18.00 -10.14 4.78
C GLU A 123 16.95 -10.58 3.77
N TYR A 124 17.39 -10.97 2.56
CA TYR A 124 16.46 -11.49 1.54
C TYR A 124 15.61 -12.65 2.08
N ARG A 125 14.34 -12.58 1.81
CA ARG A 125 13.36 -13.65 2.03
C ARG A 125 12.55 -13.82 0.76
N GLU A 126 12.41 -15.05 0.31
CA GLU A 126 11.44 -15.36 -0.73
C GLU A 126 10.04 -15.38 -0.09
N VAL A 127 9.19 -14.48 -0.57
CA VAL A 127 7.80 -14.37 -0.11
C VAL A 127 6.91 -14.67 -1.31
N PRO A 128 6.17 -15.78 -1.29
CA PRO A 128 5.31 -16.14 -2.42
C PRO A 128 4.13 -15.17 -2.53
N GLU A 129 3.63 -15.03 -3.76
CA GLU A 129 2.36 -14.34 -4.02
C GLU A 129 2.31 -12.89 -3.51
N VAL A 130 3.44 -12.18 -3.54
CA VAL A 130 3.52 -10.71 -3.31
C VAL A 130 3.86 -9.99 -4.60
N CYS A 131 3.69 -8.67 -4.64
CA CYS A 131 4.02 -7.89 -5.83
C CYS A 131 5.52 -7.90 -6.12
N GLY A 132 6.35 -7.96 -5.08
CA GLY A 132 7.80 -8.07 -5.22
C GLY A 132 8.56 -7.83 -3.92
N VAL A 133 9.84 -8.21 -3.97
CA VAL A 133 10.85 -7.94 -2.94
C VAL A 133 12.04 -7.28 -3.62
N ALA A 134 12.45 -6.11 -3.14
CA ALA A 134 13.55 -5.35 -3.75
C ALA A 134 14.53 -4.83 -2.69
N LYS A 135 15.82 -5.05 -2.91
CA LYS A 135 16.89 -4.44 -2.11
C LYS A 135 16.93 -2.95 -2.37
N ASP A 136 17.01 -2.16 -1.29
CA ASP A 136 16.99 -0.69 -1.34
C ASP A 136 15.76 -0.09 -2.06
N GLY A 137 14.71 -0.89 -2.24
CA GLY A 137 13.52 -0.46 -2.99
C GLY A 137 12.67 0.58 -2.28
N LEU A 138 12.68 0.57 -0.96
CA LEU A 138 11.93 1.48 -0.09
C LEU A 138 12.86 2.37 0.71
N THR A 139 13.81 1.78 1.42
CA THR A 139 14.81 2.45 2.25
C THR A 139 16.17 1.81 2.00
N LYS A 140 17.21 2.64 1.93
CA LYS A 140 18.58 2.18 1.74
C LYS A 140 19.01 1.23 2.87
N GLY A 141 19.62 0.12 2.50
CA GLY A 141 20.16 -0.87 3.44
C GLY A 141 19.21 -2.02 3.77
N LEU A 142 17.92 -1.92 3.43
CA LEU A 142 16.91 -2.94 3.70
C LEU A 142 16.34 -3.54 2.41
N TYR A 143 15.80 -4.75 2.52
CA TYR A 143 14.86 -5.27 1.53
C TYR A 143 13.48 -4.70 1.82
N GLY A 144 12.83 -4.21 0.79
CA GLY A 144 11.44 -3.78 0.81
C GLY A 144 10.55 -4.82 0.15
N LEU A 145 9.38 -5.06 0.71
CA LEU A 145 8.32 -5.88 0.15
C LEU A 145 7.12 -5.00 -0.18
N ASP A 146 6.53 -5.22 -1.34
CA ASP A 146 5.25 -4.62 -1.74
C ASP A 146 4.18 -5.69 -1.85
N SER A 147 3.08 -5.51 -1.13
CA SER A 147 1.89 -6.35 -1.12
C SER A 147 0.65 -5.44 -1.07
N GLY A 148 -0.54 -5.99 -1.32
CA GLY A 148 -1.76 -5.19 -1.22
C GLY A 148 -2.99 -5.86 -1.79
N GLN A 149 -4.07 -5.08 -1.89
CA GLN A 149 -5.37 -5.54 -2.38
C GLN A 149 -5.79 -4.70 -3.59
N CYS A 150 -6.39 -5.34 -4.59
CA CYS A 150 -6.81 -4.68 -5.83
C CYS A 150 -7.95 -3.68 -5.63
N ALA A 151 -8.84 -3.94 -4.66
CA ALA A 151 -9.92 -3.05 -4.29
C ALA A 151 -9.88 -2.76 -2.79
N ASN A 152 -10.19 -1.52 -2.42
CA ASN A 152 -10.39 -1.09 -1.04
C ASN A 152 -11.47 0.01 -1.03
N GLY A 153 -11.13 1.25 -1.28
CA GLY A 153 -12.11 2.33 -1.45
C GLY A 153 -13.08 2.09 -2.59
N ASP A 154 -12.63 1.47 -3.68
CA ASP A 154 -13.46 1.10 -4.84
C ASP A 154 -14.59 0.14 -4.47
N LEU A 155 -14.33 -0.85 -3.63
CA LEU A 155 -15.35 -1.78 -3.16
C LEU A 155 -16.45 -1.04 -2.39
N LEU A 156 -16.04 -0.13 -1.52
CA LEU A 156 -16.99 0.68 -0.74
C LEU A 156 -17.77 1.63 -1.63
N ALA A 157 -17.10 2.30 -2.58
CA ALA A 157 -17.73 3.20 -3.54
C ALA A 157 -18.74 2.44 -4.42
N TRP A 158 -18.35 1.29 -4.96
CA TRP A 158 -19.22 0.41 -5.74
C TRP A 158 -20.49 0.02 -4.96
N PHE A 159 -20.35 -0.31 -3.68
CA PHE A 159 -21.49 -0.67 -2.84
C PHE A 159 -22.45 0.52 -2.63
N LEU A 160 -21.90 1.71 -2.38
CA LEU A 160 -22.72 2.91 -2.21
C LEU A 160 -23.50 3.26 -3.48
N GLU A 161 -22.92 3.04 -4.64
CA GLU A 161 -23.54 3.33 -5.93
C GLU A 161 -24.55 2.26 -6.35
N ASN A 162 -24.24 0.97 -6.14
CA ASN A 162 -24.99 -0.14 -6.71
C ASN A 162 -25.77 -0.98 -5.68
N GLY A 163 -25.39 -0.94 -4.40
CA GLY A 163 -25.93 -1.81 -3.36
C GLY A 163 -26.86 -1.13 -2.36
N LEU A 164 -26.95 0.21 -2.38
CA LEU A 164 -27.80 0.94 -1.46
C LEU A 164 -29.20 1.23 -2.04
N SER A 165 -30.20 1.21 -1.16
CA SER A 165 -31.51 1.76 -1.47
C SER A 165 -31.50 3.30 -1.38
N GLY A 166 -32.32 3.99 -2.17
CA GLY A 166 -32.48 5.44 -2.08
C GLY A 166 -32.80 5.94 -0.67
N LYS A 167 -33.45 5.11 0.18
CA LYS A 167 -33.78 5.48 1.55
C LYS A 167 -32.56 5.84 2.41
N ILE A 168 -31.45 5.12 2.25
CA ILE A 168 -30.22 5.40 3.03
C ILE A 168 -29.56 6.68 2.55
N THR A 169 -29.51 6.89 1.22
CA THR A 169 -28.94 8.11 0.65
C THR A 169 -29.79 9.34 0.99
N ASP A 170 -31.12 9.22 0.98
CA ASP A 170 -32.04 10.28 1.38
C ASP A 170 -31.91 10.61 2.87
N GLU A 171 -31.85 9.60 3.76
CA GLU A 171 -31.61 9.80 5.19
C GLU A 171 -30.28 10.52 5.45
N ALA A 172 -29.21 10.12 4.75
CA ALA A 172 -27.91 10.78 4.88
C ALA A 172 -27.98 12.25 4.47
N LYS A 173 -28.68 12.54 3.35
CA LYS A 173 -28.87 13.89 2.84
C LYS A 173 -29.70 14.75 3.80
N GLU A 174 -30.82 14.22 4.30
CA GLU A 174 -31.69 14.93 5.27
C GLU A 174 -30.94 15.26 6.57
N ARG A 175 -30.04 14.36 7.01
CA ARG A 175 -29.22 14.55 8.20
C ARG A 175 -27.93 15.34 7.96
N GLY A 176 -27.64 15.75 6.71
CA GLY A 176 -26.39 16.42 6.35
C GLY A 176 -25.15 15.58 6.64
N MET A 177 -25.26 14.25 6.56
CA MET A 177 -24.21 13.30 6.88
C MET A 177 -23.62 12.67 5.61
N ASN A 178 -22.35 12.29 5.69
CA ASN A 178 -21.77 11.37 4.71
C ASN A 178 -22.38 9.97 4.87
N VAL A 179 -22.68 9.30 3.75
CA VAL A 179 -23.31 7.96 3.75
C VAL A 179 -22.48 6.93 4.49
N HIS A 180 -21.14 6.95 4.37
CA HIS A 180 -20.25 6.08 5.13
C HIS A 180 -20.43 6.27 6.63
N ALA A 181 -20.48 7.52 7.10
CA ALA A 181 -20.68 7.84 8.52
C ALA A 181 -22.03 7.36 9.03
N LEU A 182 -23.09 7.53 8.22
CA LEU A 182 -24.44 7.04 8.56
C LEU A 182 -24.48 5.52 8.70
N LEU A 183 -23.84 4.79 7.77
CA LEU A 183 -23.77 3.32 7.83
C LEU A 183 -23.00 2.88 9.08
N CYS A 184 -21.84 3.50 9.38
CA CYS A 184 -21.08 3.21 10.60
C CYS A 184 -21.90 3.49 11.88
N GLU A 185 -22.67 4.58 11.93
CA GLU A 185 -23.52 4.91 13.08
C GLU A 185 -24.61 3.86 13.32
N LYS A 186 -25.13 3.23 12.25
CA LYS A 186 -26.16 2.17 12.34
C LYS A 186 -25.61 0.84 12.88
N ILE A 187 -24.31 0.59 12.76
CA ILE A 187 -23.65 -0.62 13.28
C ILE A 187 -23.49 -0.51 14.79
N LYS A 188 -24.12 -1.42 15.56
CA LYS A 188 -24.09 -1.39 17.02
C LYS A 188 -23.16 -2.43 17.63
N GLU A 189 -23.05 -3.59 16.99
CA GLU A 189 -22.27 -4.74 17.47
C GLU A 189 -21.29 -5.22 16.38
N PRO A 190 -20.21 -4.47 16.11
CA PRO A 190 -19.32 -4.79 15.00
C PRO A 190 -18.60 -6.14 15.14
N TRP A 191 -18.51 -6.70 16.34
CA TRP A 191 -17.98 -8.02 16.63
C TRP A 191 -18.96 -9.17 16.29
N ASN A 192 -20.25 -8.87 16.08
CA ASN A 192 -21.31 -9.84 15.81
C ASN A 192 -21.80 -9.79 14.36
N CYS A 193 -20.85 -9.83 13.41
CA CYS A 193 -21.16 -9.84 11.98
C CYS A 193 -21.47 -11.26 11.49
N ALA A 194 -22.68 -11.51 11.01
CA ALA A 194 -23.10 -12.81 10.46
C ALA A 194 -22.63 -13.02 9.01
N LEU A 195 -22.35 -11.94 8.27
CA LEU A 195 -21.93 -12.01 6.88
C LEU A 195 -20.42 -12.22 6.78
N THR A 196 -20.00 -12.74 5.62
CA THR A 196 -18.59 -12.84 5.25
C THR A 196 -18.41 -12.33 3.83
N VAL A 197 -17.48 -11.40 3.64
CA VAL A 197 -17.13 -10.85 2.33
C VAL A 197 -15.71 -11.29 1.98
N VAL A 198 -15.55 -11.87 0.78
CA VAL A 198 -14.25 -12.06 0.13
C VAL A 198 -14.03 -10.88 -0.80
N ASP A 199 -13.01 -10.09 -0.56
CA ASP A 199 -12.79 -8.76 -1.13
C ASP A 199 -12.27 -8.72 -2.58
N TRP A 200 -12.26 -9.84 -3.30
CA TRP A 200 -11.71 -9.97 -4.65
C TRP A 200 -12.60 -9.38 -5.76
N PHE A 201 -13.28 -8.28 -5.49
CA PHE A 201 -14.19 -7.63 -6.47
C PHE A 201 -13.45 -7.05 -7.69
N ASN A 202 -12.13 -6.90 -7.59
CA ASN A 202 -11.26 -6.53 -8.71
C ASN A 202 -10.08 -7.52 -8.85
N GLY A 203 -10.32 -8.81 -8.62
CA GLY A 203 -9.30 -9.85 -8.57
C GLY A 203 -8.45 -9.81 -7.30
N SER A 204 -7.45 -10.68 -7.22
CA SER A 204 -6.47 -10.71 -6.15
C SER A 204 -5.06 -10.63 -6.72
N ARG A 205 -4.25 -9.70 -6.24
CA ARG A 205 -2.82 -9.60 -6.63
C ARG A 205 -1.87 -10.20 -5.61
N ASN A 206 -2.40 -10.64 -4.46
CA ASN A 206 -1.61 -11.25 -3.40
C ASN A 206 -2.45 -12.30 -2.66
N ALA A 207 -1.83 -13.38 -2.25
CA ALA A 207 -2.31 -14.42 -1.33
C ALA A 207 -3.80 -14.84 -1.50
N PRO A 208 -4.24 -15.40 -2.63
CA PRO A 208 -3.49 -15.84 -3.81
C PRO A 208 -3.36 -14.73 -4.88
N SER A 209 -2.29 -14.80 -5.69
CA SER A 209 -2.09 -13.90 -6.83
C SER A 209 -2.81 -14.43 -8.06
N ASP A 210 -4.06 -14.02 -8.23
CA ASP A 210 -4.90 -14.40 -9.38
C ASP A 210 -5.94 -13.31 -9.67
N LEU A 211 -5.72 -12.55 -10.74
CA LEU A 211 -6.61 -11.46 -11.15
C LEU A 211 -7.94 -11.93 -11.74
N SER A 212 -8.11 -13.22 -11.99
CA SER A 212 -9.38 -13.79 -12.47
C SER A 212 -10.36 -14.10 -11.33
N LEU A 213 -9.91 -14.08 -10.09
CA LEU A 213 -10.77 -14.30 -8.92
C LEU A 213 -11.81 -13.17 -8.79
N THR A 214 -12.96 -13.54 -8.28
CA THR A 214 -14.10 -12.62 -8.08
C THR A 214 -14.55 -12.62 -6.62
N GLY A 215 -14.97 -11.46 -6.14
CA GLY A 215 -15.49 -11.29 -4.79
C GLY A 215 -16.82 -12.02 -4.56
N SER A 216 -17.13 -12.25 -3.29
CA SER A 216 -18.39 -12.89 -2.88
C SER A 216 -18.88 -12.37 -1.53
N ILE A 217 -20.20 -12.48 -1.31
CA ILE A 217 -20.88 -12.17 -0.06
C ILE A 217 -21.64 -13.41 0.39
N HIS A 218 -21.32 -13.93 1.57
CA HIS A 218 -21.94 -15.12 2.14
C HIS A 218 -22.82 -14.78 3.34
N GLY A 219 -23.86 -15.59 3.57
CA GLY A 219 -24.70 -15.51 4.77
C GLY A 219 -25.87 -14.53 4.68
N MET A 220 -26.17 -13.98 3.48
CA MET A 220 -27.31 -13.07 3.30
C MET A 220 -28.65 -13.74 3.58
N THR A 221 -29.56 -13.00 4.22
CA THR A 221 -30.94 -13.42 4.49
C THR A 221 -31.89 -12.26 4.16
N LEU A 222 -33.21 -12.51 4.21
CA LEU A 222 -34.21 -11.44 4.02
C LEU A 222 -34.18 -10.38 5.14
N ARG A 223 -33.43 -10.60 6.23
CA ARG A 223 -33.25 -9.65 7.33
C ARG A 223 -31.97 -8.83 7.22
N THR A 224 -31.11 -9.18 6.26
CA THR A 224 -29.85 -8.46 6.02
C THR A 224 -30.11 -7.01 5.64
N LYS A 225 -29.43 -6.10 6.31
CA LYS A 225 -29.55 -4.66 6.11
C LYS A 225 -28.31 -4.11 5.40
N PRO A 226 -28.40 -2.89 4.79
CA PRO A 226 -27.24 -2.27 4.15
C PRO A 226 -26.02 -2.09 5.07
N GLU A 227 -26.24 -1.71 6.34
CA GLU A 227 -25.17 -1.58 7.33
C GLU A 227 -24.47 -2.90 7.65
N ASP A 228 -25.18 -4.05 7.58
CA ASP A 228 -24.60 -5.37 7.79
C ASP A 228 -23.64 -5.73 6.64
N ILE A 229 -24.04 -5.43 5.40
CA ILE A 229 -23.22 -5.66 4.20
C ILE A 229 -21.99 -4.74 4.24
N TYR A 230 -22.18 -3.46 4.58
CA TYR A 230 -21.10 -2.50 4.69
C TYR A 230 -20.07 -2.92 5.75
N LEU A 231 -20.51 -3.36 6.93
CA LEU A 231 -19.64 -3.91 7.97
C LEU A 231 -18.84 -5.11 7.45
N ALA A 232 -19.54 -6.05 6.80
CA ALA A 232 -18.89 -7.26 6.26
C ALA A 232 -17.84 -6.91 5.18
N MET A 233 -18.05 -5.86 4.39
CA MET A 233 -17.06 -5.35 3.43
C MET A 233 -15.83 -4.77 4.14
N LEU A 234 -16.02 -3.94 5.16
CA LEU A 234 -14.90 -3.42 5.96
C LEU A 234 -14.09 -4.55 6.59
N GLN A 235 -14.78 -5.56 7.12
CA GLN A 235 -14.15 -6.72 7.74
C GLN A 235 -13.47 -7.62 6.72
N GLY A 236 -14.06 -7.81 5.54
CA GLY A 236 -13.47 -8.57 4.44
C GLY A 236 -12.15 -7.95 3.95
N LEU A 237 -12.12 -6.62 3.83
CA LEU A 237 -10.90 -5.88 3.48
C LEU A 237 -9.81 -6.04 4.55
N ALA A 238 -10.17 -5.89 5.82
CA ALA A 238 -9.22 -6.07 6.92
C ALA A 238 -8.69 -7.53 7.02
N CYS A 239 -9.56 -8.53 6.83
CA CYS A 239 -9.15 -9.93 6.77
C CYS A 239 -8.21 -10.20 5.59
N GLY A 240 -8.48 -9.63 4.39
CA GLY A 240 -7.61 -9.77 3.24
C GLY A 240 -6.22 -9.19 3.47
N MET A 241 -6.12 -8.05 4.13
CA MET A 241 -4.83 -7.50 4.57
C MET A 241 -4.15 -8.43 5.59
N GLY A 242 -4.91 -9.04 6.49
CA GLY A 242 -4.41 -10.03 7.45
C GLY A 242 -3.82 -11.28 6.78
N GLU A 243 -4.44 -11.79 5.70
CA GLU A 243 -3.89 -12.89 4.90
C GLU A 243 -2.55 -12.52 4.26
N ASN A 244 -2.43 -11.31 3.71
CA ASN A 244 -1.17 -10.83 3.14
C ASN A 244 -0.06 -10.74 4.20
N ILE A 245 -0.37 -10.22 5.39
CA ILE A 245 0.58 -10.17 6.51
C ILE A 245 0.98 -11.59 6.94
N ALA A 246 0.03 -12.52 7.04
CA ALA A 246 0.29 -13.89 7.46
C ALA A 246 1.25 -14.62 6.50
N VAL A 247 1.14 -14.40 5.20
CA VAL A 247 2.08 -14.94 4.19
C VAL A 247 3.49 -14.38 4.41
N CYS A 248 3.60 -13.08 4.67
CA CYS A 248 4.89 -12.45 4.96
C CYS A 248 5.53 -13.04 6.23
N GLU A 249 4.77 -13.17 7.32
CA GLU A 249 5.26 -13.73 8.58
C GLU A 249 5.64 -15.21 8.45
N ALA A 250 4.84 -15.99 7.73
CA ALA A 250 5.17 -17.41 7.43
C ALA A 250 6.47 -17.55 6.64
N SER A 251 6.84 -16.53 5.85
CA SER A 251 8.11 -16.45 5.11
C SER A 251 9.26 -15.88 5.96
N GLY A 252 9.06 -15.62 7.24
CA GLY A 252 10.07 -15.08 8.16
C GLY A 252 10.30 -13.57 8.03
N VAL A 253 9.38 -12.82 7.40
CA VAL A 253 9.39 -11.35 7.38
C VAL A 253 8.78 -10.82 8.67
N PRO A 254 9.52 -10.06 9.49
CA PRO A 254 8.98 -9.55 10.74
C PRO A 254 7.95 -8.43 10.50
N VAL A 255 6.87 -8.41 11.28
CA VAL A 255 5.90 -7.30 11.33
C VAL A 255 5.80 -6.81 12.76
N LYS A 256 6.61 -5.80 13.09
CA LYS A 256 6.76 -5.27 14.47
C LYS A 256 5.85 -4.08 14.73
N ARG A 257 5.66 -3.22 13.74
CA ARG A 257 4.87 -1.99 13.82
C ARG A 257 4.13 -1.74 12.52
N ILE A 258 2.88 -1.29 12.61
CA ILE A 258 2.10 -0.88 11.46
C ILE A 258 1.75 0.60 11.59
N VAL A 259 2.17 1.40 10.62
CA VAL A 259 1.67 2.76 10.43
C VAL A 259 0.73 2.80 9.23
N ALA A 260 -0.25 3.68 9.24
CA ALA A 260 -1.21 3.78 8.15
C ALA A 260 -1.39 5.24 7.69
N THR A 261 -1.70 5.40 6.41
CA THR A 261 -2.04 6.67 5.79
C THR A 261 -2.99 6.44 4.60
N GLY A 262 -3.45 7.53 4.02
CA GLY A 262 -4.37 7.54 2.90
C GLY A 262 -5.69 8.22 3.24
N GLY A 263 -6.38 8.74 2.23
CA GLY A 263 -7.55 9.57 2.44
C GLY A 263 -8.73 8.88 3.16
N ILE A 264 -8.74 7.54 3.21
CA ILE A 264 -9.77 6.77 3.92
C ILE A 264 -9.44 6.66 5.41
N THR A 265 -8.15 6.54 5.76
CA THR A 265 -7.74 6.30 7.16
C THR A 265 -8.13 7.43 8.10
N GLU A 266 -8.04 8.68 7.64
CA GLU A 266 -8.46 9.86 8.41
C GLU A 266 -9.98 10.03 8.44
N LYS A 267 -10.66 9.69 7.34
CA LYS A 267 -12.10 9.94 7.16
C LYS A 267 -12.98 8.86 7.76
N ASN A 268 -12.44 7.66 8.02
CA ASN A 268 -13.20 6.53 8.54
C ASN A 268 -12.50 5.86 9.74
N PRO A 269 -12.56 6.48 10.94
CA PRO A 269 -12.03 5.91 12.18
C PRO A 269 -12.61 4.53 12.51
N PHE A 270 -13.89 4.30 12.19
CA PHE A 270 -14.54 3.01 12.40
C PHE A 270 -13.87 1.89 11.59
N MET A 271 -13.52 2.16 10.32
CA MET A 271 -12.78 1.22 9.49
C MET A 271 -11.41 0.90 10.10
N MET A 272 -10.68 1.91 10.56
CA MET A 272 -9.36 1.71 11.18
C MET A 272 -9.44 0.86 12.46
N GLN A 273 -10.49 1.02 13.24
CA GLN A 273 -10.75 0.16 14.40
C GLN A 273 -11.03 -1.29 13.97
N GLN A 274 -11.79 -1.52 12.86
CA GLN A 274 -11.99 -2.86 12.33
C GLN A 274 -10.67 -3.49 11.88
N TYR A 275 -9.78 -2.71 11.25
CA TYR A 275 -8.43 -3.19 10.88
C TYR A 275 -7.62 -3.60 12.11
N ALA A 276 -7.55 -2.75 13.16
CA ALA A 276 -6.84 -3.09 14.40
C ALA A 276 -7.39 -4.40 15.03
N ASN A 277 -8.71 -4.53 15.12
CA ASN A 277 -9.38 -5.70 15.69
C ASN A 277 -9.12 -6.98 14.89
N LEU A 278 -9.18 -6.90 13.56
CA LEU A 278 -9.04 -8.07 12.68
C LEU A 278 -7.59 -8.40 12.31
N LEU A 279 -6.69 -7.45 12.35
CA LEU A 279 -5.25 -7.73 12.29
C LEU A 279 -4.71 -8.19 13.65
N ASP A 280 -5.45 -7.96 14.72
CA ASP A 280 -5.05 -8.21 16.11
C ASP A 280 -3.73 -7.50 16.46
N ARG A 281 -3.63 -6.21 16.06
CA ARG A 281 -2.40 -5.39 16.14
C ARG A 281 -2.73 -3.92 16.31
N ASP A 282 -1.83 -3.23 16.99
CA ASP A 282 -1.85 -1.78 17.07
C ASP A 282 -1.57 -1.17 15.69
N ILE A 283 -2.34 -0.15 15.33
CA ILE A 283 -2.15 0.63 14.11
C ILE A 283 -2.04 2.11 14.48
N ALA A 284 -0.99 2.76 14.00
CA ALA A 284 -0.79 4.20 14.16
C ALA A 284 -1.11 4.91 12.84
N VAL A 285 -2.18 5.68 12.79
CA VAL A 285 -2.57 6.47 11.61
C VAL A 285 -1.90 7.83 11.65
N GLY A 286 -1.09 8.16 10.66
CA GLY A 286 -0.45 9.47 10.54
C GLY A 286 -1.45 10.54 10.12
N ASN A 287 -1.59 11.58 10.93
CA ASN A 287 -2.52 12.69 10.68
C ASN A 287 -1.86 13.77 9.82
N PHE A 288 -1.62 13.47 8.56
CA PHE A 288 -1.04 14.40 7.61
C PHE A 288 -1.43 14.00 6.16
N PRO A 289 -2.36 14.73 5.52
CA PRO A 289 -2.93 14.34 4.23
C PRO A 289 -1.91 14.34 3.08
N GLU A 290 -0.85 15.16 3.17
CA GLU A 290 0.18 15.30 2.14
C GLU A 290 1.42 14.43 2.44
N GLY A 291 1.24 13.26 3.04
CA GLY A 291 2.31 12.32 3.41
C GLY A 291 3.30 12.04 2.28
N PRO A 292 2.86 11.70 1.06
CA PRO A 292 3.77 11.49 -0.07
C PRO A 292 4.65 12.70 -0.40
N ALA A 293 4.07 13.91 -0.41
CA ALA A 293 4.82 15.13 -0.69
C ALA A 293 5.84 15.43 0.42
N LEU A 294 5.48 15.23 1.68
CA LEU A 294 6.40 15.37 2.80
C LEU A 294 7.57 14.40 2.72
N GLY A 295 7.30 13.12 2.39
CA GLY A 295 8.34 12.12 2.20
C GLY A 295 9.28 12.45 1.04
N ALA A 296 8.77 12.96 -0.07
CA ALA A 296 9.58 13.46 -1.17
C ALA A 296 10.46 14.65 -0.73
N GLY A 297 9.91 15.57 0.10
CA GLY A 297 10.66 16.66 0.70
C GLY A 297 11.79 16.20 1.62
N ILE A 298 11.56 15.14 2.40
CA ILE A 298 12.60 14.52 3.24
C ILE A 298 13.73 13.95 2.38
N PHE A 299 13.42 13.19 1.32
CA PHE A 299 14.43 12.67 0.40
C PHE A 299 15.20 13.80 -0.31
N ALA A 300 14.52 14.88 -0.70
CA ALA A 300 15.17 16.04 -1.28
C ALA A 300 16.14 16.71 -0.29
N ALA A 301 15.77 16.81 0.99
CA ALA A 301 16.64 17.36 2.03
C ALA A 301 17.88 16.48 2.29
N VAL A 302 17.72 15.15 2.21
CA VAL A 302 18.86 14.21 2.27
C VAL A 302 19.78 14.40 1.05
N ALA A 303 19.22 14.45 -0.16
CA ALA A 303 19.99 14.67 -1.38
C ALA A 303 20.74 16.02 -1.39
N ALA A 304 20.19 17.03 -0.73
CA ALA A 304 20.81 18.34 -0.55
C ALA A 304 21.89 18.35 0.56
N GLY A 305 22.06 17.25 1.31
CA GLY A 305 23.00 17.16 2.42
C GLY A 305 22.56 17.91 3.69
N ILE A 306 21.26 18.26 3.81
CA ILE A 306 20.71 18.91 5.01
C ILE A 306 20.61 17.88 6.15
N TYR A 307 20.23 16.64 5.81
CA TYR A 307 20.20 15.51 6.75
C TYR A 307 21.07 14.38 6.23
N PRO A 308 21.72 13.59 7.12
CA PRO A 308 22.61 12.51 6.73
C PRO A 308 21.87 11.31 6.09
N ASP A 309 20.62 11.08 6.48
CA ASP A 309 19.78 9.98 6.02
C ASP A 309 18.28 10.28 6.18
N ALA A 310 17.46 9.38 5.70
CA ALA A 310 15.99 9.51 5.75
C ALA A 310 15.43 9.48 7.19
N LEU A 311 16.09 8.78 8.12
CA LEU A 311 15.65 8.71 9.51
C LEU A 311 15.84 10.05 10.21
N ALA A 312 17.01 10.67 10.08
CA ALA A 312 17.27 12.03 10.60
C ALA A 312 16.32 13.06 9.96
N GLY A 313 16.05 12.92 8.66
CA GLY A 313 15.07 13.74 7.96
C GLY A 313 13.65 13.58 8.51
N PHE A 314 13.22 12.35 8.78
CA PHE A 314 11.95 12.09 9.44
C PHE A 314 11.88 12.65 10.86
N GLU A 315 12.92 12.46 11.66
CA GLU A 315 12.98 12.99 13.02
C GLU A 315 12.83 14.53 13.05
N ALA A 316 13.35 15.22 12.04
CA ALA A 316 13.22 16.66 11.93
C ALA A 316 11.89 17.12 11.31
N MET A 317 11.46 16.51 10.21
CA MET A 317 10.39 17.00 9.34
C MET A 317 9.14 16.09 9.31
N GLY A 318 9.26 14.82 9.66
CA GLY A 318 8.20 13.82 9.51
C GLY A 318 6.96 14.07 10.35
N VAL A 319 5.93 13.28 10.11
CA VAL A 319 4.66 13.34 10.84
C VAL A 319 4.87 13.15 12.33
N LYS A 320 4.31 14.03 13.15
CA LYS A 320 4.44 14.03 14.62
C LYS A 320 3.15 13.61 15.35
N LYS A 321 2.02 13.67 14.66
CA LYS A 321 0.73 13.34 15.25
C LYS A 321 0.19 12.06 14.65
N PHE A 322 -0.11 11.11 15.52
CA PHE A 322 -0.71 9.83 15.15
C PHE A 322 -1.98 9.60 15.96
N THR A 323 -2.99 9.04 15.31
CA THR A 323 -4.14 8.45 16.00
C THR A 323 -3.88 6.96 16.14
N HIS A 324 -3.97 6.43 17.36
CA HIS A 324 -3.71 5.02 17.64
C HIS A 324 -5.00 4.23 17.75
N TYR A 325 -5.02 3.06 17.12
CA TYR A 325 -6.09 2.08 17.21
C TYR A 325 -5.50 0.80 17.77
N THR A 326 -6.07 0.31 18.87
CA THR A 326 -5.68 -0.95 19.52
C THR A 326 -6.80 -1.98 19.35
N PRO A 327 -6.48 -3.28 19.33
CA PRO A 327 -7.49 -4.33 19.29
C PRO A 327 -8.48 -4.24 20.45
N ASP A 328 -9.75 -4.55 20.17
CA ASP A 328 -10.80 -4.68 21.17
C ASP A 328 -10.63 -5.99 21.95
N GLU A 329 -9.97 -5.91 23.09
CA GLU A 329 -9.68 -7.06 23.96
C GLU A 329 -10.95 -7.76 24.46
N ALA A 330 -12.05 -7.03 24.64
CA ALA A 330 -13.29 -7.59 25.16
C ALA A 330 -13.97 -8.55 24.16
N HIS A 331 -13.74 -8.33 22.85
CA HIS A 331 -14.37 -9.12 21.77
C HIS A 331 -13.32 -9.81 20.89
N ARG A 332 -12.12 -10.04 21.41
CA ARG A 332 -11.00 -10.65 20.64
C ARG A 332 -11.34 -12.03 20.09
N ALA A 333 -12.11 -12.82 20.85
CA ALA A 333 -12.54 -14.15 20.43
C ALA A 333 -13.52 -14.09 19.25
N GLU A 334 -14.45 -13.16 19.25
CA GLU A 334 -15.41 -12.93 18.17
C GLU A 334 -14.71 -12.47 16.88
N TYR A 335 -13.77 -11.54 17.00
CA TYR A 335 -12.96 -11.12 15.86
C TYR A 335 -12.06 -12.26 15.32
N ALA A 336 -11.53 -13.12 16.19
CA ALA A 336 -10.82 -14.32 15.76
C ALA A 336 -11.73 -15.27 14.98
N ALA A 337 -12.99 -15.46 15.42
CA ALA A 337 -13.96 -16.27 14.69
C ALA A 337 -14.33 -15.67 13.31
N ILE A 338 -14.41 -14.33 13.21
CA ILE A 338 -14.61 -13.63 11.93
C ILE A 338 -13.43 -13.90 10.98
N ARG A 339 -12.18 -13.79 11.45
CA ARG A 339 -10.97 -14.12 10.66
C ARG A 339 -11.02 -15.56 10.14
N GLN A 340 -11.29 -16.52 11.01
CA GLN A 340 -11.36 -17.94 10.64
C GLN A 340 -12.43 -18.23 9.58
N ARG A 341 -13.61 -17.63 9.74
CA ARG A 341 -14.71 -17.77 8.79
C ARG A 341 -14.37 -17.14 7.44
N ASN A 342 -13.71 -15.96 7.44
CA ASN A 342 -13.26 -15.30 6.22
C ASN A 342 -12.20 -16.12 5.50
N HIS A 343 -11.20 -16.65 6.21
CA HIS A 343 -10.19 -17.54 5.65
C HIS A 343 -10.84 -18.78 4.99
N ALA A 344 -11.78 -19.45 5.68
CA ALA A 344 -12.49 -20.60 5.13
C ALA A 344 -13.28 -20.24 3.85
N ALA A 345 -13.92 -19.08 3.81
CA ALA A 345 -14.61 -18.58 2.62
C ALA A 345 -13.66 -18.34 1.45
N ARG A 346 -12.47 -17.74 1.68
CA ARG A 346 -11.43 -17.55 0.66
C ARG A 346 -10.97 -18.89 0.07
N VAL A 347 -10.66 -19.86 0.92
CA VAL A 347 -10.26 -21.22 0.46
C VAL A 347 -11.36 -21.87 -0.38
N MET A 348 -12.61 -21.74 0.03
CA MET A 348 -13.76 -22.27 -0.72
C MET A 348 -13.90 -21.57 -2.09
N GLU A 349 -13.78 -20.24 -2.15
CA GLU A 349 -13.92 -19.48 -3.38
C GLU A 349 -12.80 -19.80 -4.39
N VAL A 350 -11.56 -19.97 -3.95
CA VAL A 350 -10.45 -20.41 -4.83
C VAL A 350 -10.79 -21.75 -5.47
N ARG A 351 -11.28 -22.73 -4.69
CA ARG A 351 -11.66 -24.04 -5.20
C ARG A 351 -12.79 -23.93 -6.21
N ARG A 352 -13.89 -23.26 -5.84
CA ARG A 352 -15.07 -23.07 -6.68
C ARG A 352 -14.74 -22.41 -8.04
N GLN A 353 -13.81 -21.46 -8.05
CA GLN A 353 -13.47 -20.72 -9.27
C GLN A 353 -12.45 -21.44 -10.14
N LYS A 354 -11.61 -22.32 -9.58
CA LYS A 354 -10.69 -23.20 -10.34
C LYS A 354 -11.38 -24.41 -10.99
N GLU A 355 -12.57 -24.78 -10.55
CA GLU A 355 -13.38 -25.88 -11.11
C GLU A 355 -14.25 -25.44 -12.31
N LYS A 356 -14.26 -24.14 -12.66
CA LYS A 356 -14.93 -23.57 -13.83
C LYS A 356 -14.00 -23.50 -15.02
#